data_30d64f29538bd682781f64a947465463
#
_entry.id   30d64f29538bd682781f64a947465463
#
_cell.length_a   1.000
_cell.length_b   1.000
_cell.length_c   1.000
_cell.angle_alpha   90.00
_cell.angle_beta   90.00
_cell.angle_gamma   90.00
#
_symmetry.space_group_name_H-M   'P 1'
#
loop_
_entity.id
_entity.type
_entity.pdbx_description
1 polymer ?
#
loop_
_entity_poly.entity_id
_entity_poly.type
_entity_poly.pdbx_seq_one_letter_code
_entity_poly.pdbx_strand_id
1 'polypeptide(L)'
;MRATLTHVLTKENFDRMIDLGTRWSDGVDAAINEFDLPWSCNRLGARGEYIFGKVAPVTGADANNAGDFELEQYLHLRMLNDGFLITPFHNMALMCPDTTSADVDAHTAAFRKMCAELVEA
;
A
#
# COMPACT_ATOMS: atom_id res chain seq x y z
N MET A 1 -9.26 25.04 1.69
CA MET A 1 -9.13 24.46 3.05
C MET A 1 -10.48 24.35 3.78
N ARG A 2 -11.27 25.43 3.99
CA ARG A 2 -12.55 25.34 4.74
C ARG A 2 -13.52 24.32 4.12
N ALA A 3 -13.77 24.38 2.81
CA ALA A 3 -14.66 23.44 2.11
C ALA A 3 -14.19 21.97 2.27
N THR A 4 -12.89 21.71 2.13
CA THR A 4 -12.30 20.39 2.33
C THR A 4 -12.57 19.86 3.73
N LEU A 5 -12.33 20.66 4.77
CA LEU A 5 -12.57 20.25 6.15
C LEU A 5 -14.06 20.08 6.49
N THR A 6 -14.94 20.86 5.84
CA THR A 6 -16.37 20.82 6.15
C THR A 6 -17.12 19.72 5.38
N HIS A 7 -16.74 19.46 4.12
CA HIS A 7 -17.55 18.63 3.21
C HIS A 7 -16.84 17.35 2.73
N VAL A 8 -15.51 17.29 2.85
CA VAL A 8 -14.72 16.15 2.36
C VAL A 8 -14.17 15.31 3.51
N LEU A 9 -13.51 15.94 4.47
CA LEU A 9 -12.92 15.25 5.62
C LEU A 9 -13.94 15.10 6.76
N THR A 10 -15.06 14.46 6.47
CA THR A 10 -16.10 14.14 7.46
C THR A 10 -15.78 12.85 8.19
N LYS A 11 -16.43 12.62 9.34
CA LYS A 11 -16.24 11.38 10.10
C LYS A 11 -16.61 10.16 9.26
N GLU A 12 -17.72 10.23 8.52
CA GLU A 12 -18.20 9.13 7.67
C GLU A 12 -17.20 8.79 6.57
N ASN A 13 -16.58 9.80 5.95
CA ASN A 13 -15.53 9.58 4.96
C ASN A 13 -14.28 8.96 5.58
N PHE A 14 -13.88 9.42 6.78
CA PHE A 14 -12.75 8.81 7.49
C PHE A 14 -13.02 7.36 7.87
N ASP A 15 -14.18 7.03 8.42
CA ASP A 15 -14.54 5.66 8.78
C ASP A 15 -14.43 4.75 7.53
N ARG A 16 -15.02 5.17 6.41
CA ARG A 16 -14.95 4.41 5.14
C ARG A 16 -13.52 4.29 4.59
N MET A 17 -12.73 5.36 4.62
CA MET A 17 -11.33 5.31 4.18
C MET A 17 -10.49 4.39 5.06
N ILE A 18 -10.75 4.33 6.37
CA ILE A 18 -10.05 3.43 7.30
C ILE A 18 -10.40 1.97 6.99
N ASP A 19 -11.67 1.66 6.71
CA ASP A 19 -12.10 0.32 6.31
C ASP A 19 -11.43 -0.11 5.00
N LEU A 20 -11.33 0.79 4.02
CA LEU A 20 -10.60 0.54 2.76
C LEU A 20 -9.10 0.35 2.99
N GLY A 21 -8.49 1.14 3.88
CA GLY A 21 -7.10 0.98 4.27
C GLY A 21 -6.84 -0.37 4.94
N THR A 22 -7.79 -0.86 5.76
CA THR A 22 -7.73 -2.19 6.36
C THR A 22 -7.79 -3.27 5.28
N ARG A 23 -8.78 -3.18 4.38
CA ARG A 23 -8.91 -4.12 3.25
C ARG A 23 -7.66 -4.17 2.38
N TRP A 24 -7.05 -3.02 2.10
CA TRP A 24 -5.82 -2.93 1.34
C TRP A 24 -4.66 -3.63 2.06
N SER A 25 -4.44 -3.33 3.34
CA SER A 25 -3.35 -3.94 4.12
C SER A 25 -3.53 -5.45 4.27
N ASP A 26 -4.74 -5.92 4.50
CA ASP A 26 -5.04 -7.35 4.59
C ASP A 26 -4.75 -8.08 3.26
N GLY A 27 -5.08 -7.44 2.13
CA GLY A 27 -4.77 -7.97 0.80
C GLY A 27 -3.28 -8.01 0.48
N VAL A 28 -2.54 -6.97 0.86
CA VAL A 28 -1.07 -6.91 0.73
C VAL A 28 -0.40 -7.96 1.62
N ASP A 29 -0.78 -8.05 2.90
CA ASP A 29 -0.26 -9.04 3.83
C ASP A 29 -0.55 -10.48 3.36
N ALA A 30 -1.73 -10.73 2.83
CA ALA A 30 -2.07 -12.03 2.26
C ALA A 30 -1.13 -12.42 1.11
N ALA A 31 -0.82 -11.48 0.20
CA ALA A 31 0.11 -11.74 -0.90
C ALA A 31 1.56 -11.93 -0.40
N ILE A 32 2.03 -11.09 0.54
CA ILE A 32 3.34 -11.24 1.16
C ILE A 32 3.51 -12.64 1.78
N ASN A 33 2.51 -13.10 2.51
CA ASN A 33 2.53 -14.43 3.14
C ASN A 33 2.42 -15.57 2.13
N GLU A 34 1.60 -15.42 1.07
CA GLU A 34 1.43 -16.43 0.03
C GLU A 34 2.75 -16.73 -0.70
N PHE A 35 3.56 -15.71 -0.94
CA PHE A 35 4.83 -15.83 -1.66
C PHE A 35 6.06 -15.86 -0.74
N ASP A 36 5.86 -15.99 0.58
CA ASP A 36 6.91 -15.98 1.61
C ASP A 36 7.94 -14.84 1.43
N LEU A 37 7.46 -13.67 1.05
CA LEU A 37 8.31 -12.50 0.87
C LEU A 37 8.80 -11.99 2.24
N PRO A 38 10.08 -11.58 2.36
CA PRO A 38 10.63 -11.04 3.60
C PRO A 38 10.19 -9.60 3.86
N TRP A 39 8.91 -9.31 3.68
CA TRP A 39 8.31 -7.98 3.80
C TRP A 39 7.30 -7.91 4.92
N SER A 40 6.93 -6.70 5.29
CA SER A 40 5.86 -6.41 6.25
C SER A 40 5.00 -5.26 5.77
N CYS A 41 3.74 -5.23 6.19
CA CYS A 41 2.82 -4.13 5.90
C CYS A 41 2.45 -3.40 7.20
N ASN A 42 2.55 -2.07 7.19
CA ASN A 42 2.15 -1.20 8.27
C ASN A 42 0.95 -0.37 7.86
N ARG A 43 0.05 -0.10 8.81
CA ARG A 43 -1.12 0.74 8.56
C ARG A 43 -1.35 1.73 9.70
N LEU A 44 -1.70 2.97 9.30
CA LEU A 44 -2.18 4.00 10.22
C LEU A 44 -3.44 4.64 9.61
N GLY A 45 -4.60 4.27 10.15
CA GLY A 45 -5.88 4.75 9.63
C GLY A 45 -6.08 4.36 8.15
N ALA A 46 -6.26 5.36 7.29
CA ALA A 46 -6.47 5.21 5.85
C ALA A 46 -5.18 5.15 5.02
N ARG A 47 -4.02 5.13 5.67
CA ARG A 47 -2.70 5.00 5.05
C ARG A 47 -2.13 3.62 5.34
N GLY A 48 -1.66 2.92 4.31
CA GLY A 48 -0.89 1.68 4.44
C GLY A 48 0.41 1.75 3.65
N GLU A 49 1.44 1.02 4.09
CA GLU A 49 2.76 0.97 3.47
C GLU A 49 3.37 -0.42 3.65
N TYR A 50 3.89 -1.01 2.59
CA TYR A 50 4.70 -2.23 2.71
C TYR A 50 6.18 -1.89 2.63
N ILE A 51 6.98 -2.66 3.36
CA ILE A 51 8.40 -2.41 3.61
C ILE A 51 9.16 -3.71 3.36
N PHE A 52 10.35 -3.61 2.75
CA PHE A 52 11.22 -4.75 2.43
C PHE A 52 11.97 -5.26 3.65
N GLY A 53 11.24 -5.57 4.69
CA GLY A 53 11.75 -6.11 5.93
C GLY A 53 10.69 -6.94 6.64
N LYS A 54 11.06 -8.10 7.12
CA LYS A 54 10.16 -9.05 7.80
C LYS A 54 9.60 -8.52 9.11
N VAL A 55 10.33 -7.57 9.72
CA VAL A 55 9.92 -6.91 10.96
C VAL A 55 9.59 -5.46 10.63
N ALA A 56 8.42 -5.03 11.06
CA ALA A 56 7.99 -3.64 10.90
C ALA A 56 8.99 -2.68 11.56
N PRO A 57 9.44 -1.62 10.88
CA PRO A 57 10.38 -0.66 11.43
C PRO A 57 9.78 0.09 12.62
N VAL A 58 10.58 0.31 13.65
CA VAL A 58 10.19 1.07 14.84
C VAL A 58 10.69 2.51 14.76
N THR A 59 11.79 2.73 14.03
CA THR A 59 12.39 4.05 13.87
C THR A 59 12.52 4.41 12.38
N GLY A 60 12.70 5.71 12.10
CA GLY A 60 12.98 6.16 10.73
C GLY A 60 14.28 5.58 10.16
N ALA A 61 15.27 5.30 11.02
CA ALA A 61 16.51 4.65 10.61
C ALA A 61 16.26 3.20 10.16
N ASP A 62 15.41 2.46 10.88
CA ASP A 62 15.03 1.09 10.50
C ASP A 62 14.31 1.08 9.14
N ALA A 63 13.38 2.02 8.93
CA ALA A 63 12.67 2.16 7.67
C ALA A 63 13.62 2.48 6.50
N ASN A 64 14.57 3.40 6.72
CA ASN A 64 15.55 3.76 5.70
C ASN A 64 16.49 2.59 5.36
N ASN A 65 16.88 1.80 6.35
CA ASN A 65 17.76 0.65 6.16
C ASN A 65 17.06 -0.54 5.47
N ALA A 66 15.74 -0.58 5.50
CA ALA A 66 14.94 -1.58 4.80
C ALA A 66 14.62 -1.20 3.34
N GLY A 67 15.02 -0.02 2.89
CA GLY A 67 14.85 0.44 1.51
C GLY A 67 15.70 -0.35 0.53
N ASP A 68 15.13 -0.67 -0.63
CA ASP A 68 15.80 -1.22 -1.80
C ASP A 68 15.36 -0.41 -3.03
N PHE A 69 16.23 0.48 -3.48
CA PHE A 69 15.89 1.46 -4.51
C PHE A 69 15.55 0.81 -5.86
N GLU A 70 16.27 -0.24 -6.25
CA GLU A 70 16.03 -0.91 -7.54
C GLU A 70 14.70 -1.67 -7.49
N LEU A 71 14.43 -2.34 -6.39
CA LEU A 71 13.18 -3.04 -6.16
C LEU A 71 11.99 -2.05 -6.10
N GLU A 72 12.13 -0.92 -5.42
CA GLU A 72 11.10 0.13 -5.41
C GLU A 72 10.78 0.62 -6.82
N GLN A 73 11.80 0.90 -7.63
CA GLN A 73 11.58 1.35 -9.01
C GLN A 73 10.86 0.29 -9.85
N TYR A 74 11.25 -0.96 -9.72
CA TYR A 74 10.57 -2.06 -10.40
C TYR A 74 9.09 -2.12 -10.02
N LEU A 75 8.79 -2.13 -8.72
CA LEU A 75 7.43 -2.23 -8.20
C LEU A 75 6.57 -1.05 -8.65
N HIS A 76 7.10 0.17 -8.56
CA HIS A 76 6.39 1.37 -9.00
C HIS A 76 6.09 1.34 -10.51
N LEU A 77 7.07 0.97 -11.34
CA LEU A 77 6.88 0.86 -12.77
C LEU A 77 5.88 -0.24 -13.13
N ARG A 78 5.98 -1.38 -12.45
CA ARG A 78 5.10 -2.52 -12.66
C ARG A 78 3.65 -2.18 -12.32
N MET A 79 3.43 -1.58 -11.15
CA MET A 79 2.10 -1.16 -10.72
C MET A 79 1.54 -0.04 -11.61
N LEU A 80 2.38 0.90 -12.07
CA LEU A 80 1.97 1.95 -13.00
C LEU A 80 1.48 1.35 -14.34
N ASN A 81 2.15 0.32 -14.85
CA ASN A 81 1.72 -0.38 -16.06
C ASN A 81 0.37 -1.11 -15.88
N ASP A 82 0.04 -1.52 -14.67
CA ASP A 82 -1.27 -2.11 -14.33
C ASP A 82 -2.33 -1.03 -13.98
N GLY A 83 -1.98 0.27 -14.10
CA GLY A 83 -2.90 1.39 -13.88
C GLY A 83 -2.93 1.95 -12.47
N PHE A 84 -1.96 1.60 -11.61
CA PHE A 84 -1.88 2.08 -10.22
C PHE A 84 -0.70 3.01 -10.01
N LEU A 85 -1.00 4.26 -9.65
CA LEU A 85 0.00 5.24 -9.25
C LEU A 85 0.24 5.11 -7.73
N ILE A 86 1.38 4.54 -7.37
CA ILE A 86 1.85 4.48 -5.98
C ILE A 86 2.51 5.82 -5.62
N THR A 87 2.46 6.20 -4.34
CA THR A 87 3.11 7.42 -3.86
C THR A 87 4.61 7.40 -4.16
N PRO A 88 5.17 8.40 -4.86
CA PRO A 88 6.60 8.47 -5.15
C PRO A 88 7.45 8.39 -3.88
N PHE A 89 8.56 7.67 -3.94
CA PHE A 89 9.53 7.46 -2.85
C PHE A 89 8.99 6.66 -1.65
N HIS A 90 7.81 6.05 -1.78
CA HIS A 90 7.20 5.21 -0.75
C HIS A 90 6.38 4.11 -1.39
N ASN A 91 6.36 2.95 -0.76
CA ASN A 91 5.47 1.84 -1.14
C ASN A 91 4.13 1.99 -0.41
N MET A 92 3.52 3.15 -0.55
CA MET A 92 2.42 3.62 0.29
C MET A 92 1.16 3.85 -0.53
N ALA A 93 0.04 3.36 0.01
CA ALA A 93 -1.30 3.67 -0.46
C ALA A 93 -2.00 4.65 0.50
N LEU A 94 -2.72 5.60 -0.09
CA LEU A 94 -3.55 6.57 0.62
C LEU A 94 -4.97 6.45 0.10
N MET A 95 -5.90 6.11 0.98
CA MET A 95 -7.32 6.08 0.64
C MET A 95 -7.88 7.50 0.62
N CYS A 96 -8.67 7.80 -0.40
CA CYS A 96 -9.41 9.06 -0.48
C CYS A 96 -10.93 8.81 -0.42
N PRO A 97 -11.76 9.83 -0.25
CA PRO A 97 -13.23 9.66 -0.19
C PRO A 97 -13.84 9.01 -1.44
N ASP A 98 -13.17 9.10 -2.59
CA ASP A 98 -13.65 8.51 -3.86
C ASP A 98 -13.10 7.10 -4.11
N THR A 99 -12.15 6.63 -3.31
CA THR A 99 -11.63 5.25 -3.41
C THR A 99 -12.77 4.26 -3.12
N THR A 100 -12.88 3.23 -3.95
CA THR A 100 -13.87 2.16 -3.81
C THR A 100 -13.23 0.84 -3.39
N SER A 101 -14.04 -0.10 -2.90
CA SER A 101 -13.57 -1.46 -2.64
C SER A 101 -13.08 -2.16 -3.90
N ALA A 102 -13.69 -1.86 -5.05
CA ALA A 102 -13.26 -2.42 -6.34
C ALA A 102 -11.86 -1.93 -6.74
N ASP A 103 -11.51 -0.66 -6.46
CA ASP A 103 -10.16 -0.14 -6.70
C ASP A 103 -9.13 -0.85 -5.83
N VAL A 104 -9.46 -1.07 -4.54
CA VAL A 104 -8.60 -1.79 -3.60
C VAL A 104 -8.41 -3.25 -4.03
N ASP A 105 -9.47 -3.93 -4.43
CA ASP A 105 -9.42 -5.32 -4.89
C ASP A 105 -8.59 -5.46 -6.18
N ALA A 106 -8.77 -4.53 -7.13
CA ALA A 106 -7.98 -4.51 -8.36
C ALA A 106 -6.49 -4.26 -8.07
N HIS A 107 -6.17 -3.35 -7.14
CA HIS A 107 -4.79 -3.15 -6.68
C HIS A 107 -4.22 -4.42 -6.06
N THR A 108 -4.95 -5.06 -5.16
CA THR A 108 -4.51 -6.31 -4.51
C THR A 108 -4.23 -7.42 -5.53
N ALA A 109 -5.08 -7.56 -6.55
CA ALA A 109 -4.87 -8.53 -7.62
C ALA A 109 -3.61 -8.23 -8.45
N ALA A 110 -3.36 -6.95 -8.79
CA ALA A 110 -2.15 -6.52 -9.49
C ALA A 110 -0.89 -6.73 -8.63
N PHE A 111 -0.95 -6.38 -7.34
CA PHE A 111 0.13 -6.58 -6.39
C PHE A 111 0.48 -8.07 -6.23
N ARG A 112 -0.53 -8.92 -6.06
CA ARG A 112 -0.33 -10.37 -5.97
C ARG A 112 0.32 -10.95 -7.22
N LYS A 113 -0.09 -10.50 -8.42
CA LYS A 113 0.51 -10.91 -9.70
C LYS A 113 1.98 -10.48 -9.78
N MET A 114 2.28 -9.26 -9.37
CA MET A 114 3.65 -8.73 -9.30
C MET A 114 4.52 -9.55 -8.34
N CYS A 115 4.01 -9.91 -7.16
CA CYS A 115 4.72 -10.77 -6.21
C CYS A 115 5.04 -12.15 -6.82
N ALA A 116 4.10 -12.75 -7.55
CA ALA A 116 4.32 -14.02 -8.25
C ALA A 116 5.46 -13.90 -9.27
N GLU A 117 5.42 -12.87 -10.13
CA GLU A 117 6.47 -12.60 -11.13
C GLU A 117 7.85 -12.40 -10.48
N LEU A 118 7.89 -11.75 -9.30
CA LEU A 118 9.15 -11.48 -8.59
C LEU A 118 9.83 -12.75 -8.04
N VAL A 119 9.05 -13.74 -7.59
CA VAL A 119 9.62 -14.99 -7.05
C VAL A 119 9.91 -16.03 -8.12
N GLU A 120 9.41 -15.85 -9.35
CA GLU A 120 9.71 -16.70 -10.49
C GLU A 120 10.97 -16.24 -11.26
N ALA A 121 11.45 -15.02 -11.02
CA ALA A 121 12.59 -14.43 -11.70
C ALA A 121 13.93 -14.87 -11.10
#